data_04e855a82bf1f782414a86d183490af9
#
_entry.id   04e855a82bf1f782414a86d183490af9
#
_cell.length_a   1.000
_cell.length_b   1.000
_cell.length_c   1.000
_cell.angle_alpha   90.00
_cell.angle_beta   90.00
_cell.angle_gamma   90.00
#
_symmetry.space_group_name_H-M   'P 1'
#
loop_
_entity.id
_entity.type
_entity.pdbx_description
1 polymer ?
#
loop_
_entity_poly.entity_id
_entity_poly.type
_entity_poly.pdbx_seq_one_letter_code
_entity_poly.pdbx_strand_id
1 'polypeptide(L)'
;MDMAWNLDKVSSEGVTAHLKHWLERELGTSCAKTILPVMQEHYRLAHIRKPEFMGNTREEEKNPVYRVVKDLPWSEREINERLNAYSELSETVEKAASKVPVDRQSAYFELVKYPVQAATQMNRKLLYAQLARHDKEDWEKSDAAYDSIAALTQHYNSLENGKWNRMMDFKP
;
A
#
# COMPACT_ATOMS: atom_id res chain seq x y z
N MET A 1 16.71 1.84 11.62
CA MET A 1 18.03 1.64 12.27
C MET A 1 18.19 2.47 13.52
N ASP A 2 17.92 3.77 13.53
CA ASP A 2 18.15 4.65 14.69
C ASP A 2 17.49 4.17 15.98
N MET A 3 16.30 3.61 15.89
CA MET A 3 15.56 3.07 17.05
C MET A 3 16.09 1.70 17.50
N ALA A 4 16.68 0.92 16.61
CA ALA A 4 17.31 -0.36 16.96
C ALA A 4 18.65 -0.16 17.72
N TRP A 5 19.31 0.99 17.53
CA TRP A 5 20.55 1.32 18.22
C TRP A 5 20.35 2.02 19.56
N ASN A 6 19.16 2.58 19.80
CA ASN A 6 18.89 3.30 21.04
C ASN A 6 17.50 2.96 21.57
N LEU A 7 17.44 1.88 22.32
CA LEU A 7 16.20 1.35 22.91
C LEU A 7 15.53 2.31 23.90
N ASP A 8 16.29 3.20 24.53
CA ASP A 8 15.74 4.19 25.47
C ASP A 8 14.87 5.25 24.79
N LYS A 9 14.98 5.36 23.47
CA LYS A 9 14.14 6.25 22.63
C LYS A 9 12.90 5.56 22.05
N VAL A 10 12.72 4.27 22.31
CA VAL A 10 11.60 3.49 21.79
C VAL A 10 10.39 3.63 22.71
N SER A 11 9.66 4.73 22.56
CA SER A 11 8.32 4.90 23.10
C SER A 11 7.34 5.09 21.93
N SER A 12 6.04 4.94 22.18
CA SER A 12 5.01 5.20 21.15
C SER A 12 5.11 6.64 20.61
N GLU A 13 5.41 7.60 21.48
CA GLU A 13 5.67 9.00 21.09
C GLU A 13 6.96 9.13 20.28
N GLY A 14 8.02 8.40 20.68
CA GLY A 14 9.30 8.36 19.97
C GLY A 14 9.17 7.81 18.55
N VAL A 15 8.35 6.77 18.34
CA VAL A 15 8.09 6.21 16.99
C VAL A 15 7.41 7.25 16.09
N THR A 16 6.38 7.92 16.59
CA THR A 16 5.67 8.96 15.83
C THR A 16 6.58 10.15 15.52
N ALA A 17 7.35 10.62 16.51
CA ALA A 17 8.28 11.71 16.31
C ALA A 17 9.38 11.36 15.30
N HIS A 18 9.90 10.12 15.35
CA HIS A 18 10.89 9.63 14.40
C HIS A 18 10.32 9.59 12.98
N LEU A 19 9.12 9.04 12.78
CA LEU A 19 8.46 9.02 11.47
C LEU A 19 8.25 10.44 10.94
N LYS A 20 7.80 11.36 11.79
CA LYS A 20 7.63 12.77 11.42
C LYS A 20 8.95 13.40 10.95
N HIS A 21 10.02 13.28 11.72
CA HIS A 21 11.32 13.84 11.39
C HIS A 21 11.89 13.21 10.10
N TRP A 22 11.70 11.89 9.92
CA TRP A 22 12.10 11.23 8.70
C TRP A 22 11.35 11.79 7.47
N LEU A 23 10.03 11.90 7.56
CA LEU A 23 9.22 12.49 6.48
C LEU A 23 9.62 13.95 6.17
N GLU A 24 9.88 14.76 7.20
CA GLU A 24 10.33 16.15 7.05
C GLU A 24 11.68 16.24 6.32
N ARG A 25 12.62 15.36 6.66
CA ARG A 25 13.93 15.28 6.03
C ARG A 25 13.85 14.84 4.57
N GLU A 26 13.07 13.82 4.28
CA GLU A 26 12.99 13.23 2.94
C GLU A 26 12.09 14.03 1.99
N LEU A 27 10.98 14.57 2.48
CA LEU A 27 9.92 15.13 1.64
C LEU A 27 9.65 16.62 1.88
N GLY A 28 10.28 17.20 2.90
CA GLY A 28 10.03 18.59 3.33
C GLY A 28 8.81 18.70 4.26
N THR A 29 8.83 19.74 5.11
CA THR A 29 7.85 19.93 6.21
C THR A 29 6.40 20.04 5.72
N SER A 30 6.16 20.69 4.58
CA SER A 30 4.81 20.86 4.03
C SER A 30 4.17 19.54 3.62
N CYS A 31 4.93 18.69 2.94
CA CYS A 31 4.49 17.35 2.53
C CYS A 31 4.34 16.44 3.75
N ALA A 32 5.33 16.42 4.63
CA ALA A 32 5.36 15.58 5.82
C ALA A 32 4.13 15.77 6.72
N LYS A 33 3.66 17.00 6.89
CA LYS A 33 2.45 17.29 7.67
C LYS A 33 1.21 16.60 7.11
N THR A 34 1.10 16.50 5.78
CA THR A 34 -0.02 15.83 5.12
C THR A 34 0.15 14.31 5.15
N ILE A 35 1.38 13.81 4.99
CA ILE A 35 1.66 12.38 4.80
C ILE A 35 1.80 11.62 6.12
N LEU A 36 2.16 12.26 7.22
CA LEU A 36 2.28 11.59 8.52
C LEU A 36 1.02 10.81 8.92
N PRO A 37 -0.19 11.40 8.94
CA PRO A 37 -1.41 10.64 9.27
C PRO A 37 -1.71 9.55 8.25
N VAL A 38 -1.38 9.75 6.97
CA VAL A 38 -1.55 8.73 5.92
C VAL A 38 -0.70 7.50 6.20
N MET A 39 0.58 7.69 6.52
CA MET A 39 1.48 6.56 6.83
C MET A 39 1.07 5.84 8.11
N GLN A 40 0.63 6.57 9.13
CA GLN A 40 0.13 5.97 10.36
C GLN A 40 -1.10 5.09 10.09
N GLU A 41 -2.06 5.59 9.31
CA GLU A 41 -3.25 4.81 8.94
C GLU A 41 -2.92 3.65 8.01
N HIS A 42 -2.02 3.83 7.05
CA HIS A 42 -1.52 2.75 6.21
C HIS A 42 -0.92 1.61 7.05
N TYR A 43 -0.08 1.93 8.02
CA TYR A 43 0.49 0.92 8.92
C TYR A 43 -0.56 0.27 9.83
N ARG A 44 -1.56 1.03 10.30
CA ARG A 44 -2.68 0.48 11.07
C ARG A 44 -3.48 -0.54 10.26
N LEU A 45 -3.82 -0.20 9.02
CA LEU A 45 -4.54 -1.11 8.11
C LEU A 45 -3.70 -2.34 7.76
N ALA A 46 -2.40 -2.17 7.55
CA ALA A 46 -1.47 -3.27 7.31
C ALA A 46 -1.33 -4.17 8.54
N HIS A 47 -1.38 -3.62 9.76
CA HIS A 47 -1.36 -4.40 10.99
C HIS A 47 -2.59 -5.30 11.14
N ILE A 48 -3.77 -4.82 10.74
CA ILE A 48 -5.00 -5.64 10.72
C ILE A 48 -4.83 -6.81 9.75
N ARG A 49 -4.40 -6.54 8.52
CA ARG A 49 -4.04 -7.57 7.53
C ARG A 49 -3.13 -6.98 6.46
N LYS A 50 -1.98 -7.58 6.30
CA LYS A 50 -1.01 -7.17 5.29
C LYS A 50 -1.53 -7.48 3.88
N PRO A 51 -1.24 -6.61 2.89
CA PRO A 51 -1.67 -6.82 1.51
C PRO A 51 -1.26 -8.18 0.93
N GLU A 52 -0.06 -8.67 1.23
CA GLU A 52 0.45 -9.95 0.77
C GLU A 52 -0.28 -11.17 1.32
N PHE A 53 -1.07 -11.02 2.37
CA PHE A 53 -1.87 -12.09 2.95
C PHE A 53 -3.36 -12.02 2.60
N MET A 54 -3.75 -11.10 1.73
CA MET A 54 -5.15 -10.94 1.35
C MET A 54 -5.69 -12.15 0.57
N GLY A 55 -4.87 -12.78 -0.25
CA GLY A 55 -5.26 -13.92 -1.10
C GLY A 55 -5.11 -15.30 -0.46
N ASN A 56 -4.68 -15.41 0.80
CA ASN A 56 -4.37 -16.69 1.46
C ASN A 56 -3.32 -17.55 0.70
N THR A 57 -2.42 -16.94 -0.02
CA THR A 57 -1.52 -17.56 -0.99
C THR A 57 -0.53 -18.57 -0.39
N ARG A 58 -0.22 -18.52 0.89
CA ARG A 58 0.72 -19.43 1.53
C ARG A 58 0.22 -20.87 1.65
N GLU A 59 -1.08 -21.09 1.72
CA GLU A 59 -1.65 -22.45 1.68
C GLU A 59 -1.60 -23.03 0.26
N GLU A 60 -1.61 -22.16 -0.74
CA GLU A 60 -1.57 -22.54 -2.15
C GLU A 60 -0.20 -23.03 -2.59
N GLU A 61 0.89 -22.52 -2.02
CA GLU A 61 2.26 -22.93 -2.34
C GLU A 61 2.55 -24.39 -1.98
N LYS A 62 1.86 -24.92 -0.97
CA LYS A 62 2.08 -26.31 -0.52
C LYS A 62 1.35 -27.36 -1.34
N ASN A 63 0.29 -26.95 -2.06
CA ASN A 63 -0.50 -27.87 -2.85
C ASN A 63 -1.18 -27.19 -4.04
N PRO A 64 -0.53 -27.09 -5.20
CA PRO A 64 -1.02 -26.38 -6.38
C PRO A 64 -2.36 -26.90 -6.92
N VAL A 65 -2.80 -28.08 -6.50
CA VAL A 65 -4.10 -28.67 -6.88
C VAL A 65 -5.26 -27.97 -6.17
N TYR A 66 -5.02 -27.32 -5.04
CA TYR A 66 -6.05 -26.68 -4.22
C TYR A 66 -5.97 -25.14 -4.23
N ARG A 67 -5.68 -24.54 -5.37
CA ARG A 67 -5.73 -23.08 -5.57
C ARG A 67 -7.16 -22.53 -5.46
N VAL A 68 -7.80 -22.81 -4.36
CA VAL A 68 -9.11 -22.21 -4.06
C VAL A 68 -8.87 -20.93 -3.29
N VAL A 69 -9.16 -19.80 -3.92
CA VAL A 69 -9.18 -18.51 -3.23
C VAL A 69 -10.26 -18.58 -2.16
N LYS A 70 -9.85 -18.55 -0.90
CA LYS A 70 -10.78 -18.49 0.24
C LYS A 70 -11.15 -17.04 0.52
N ASP A 71 -12.42 -16.81 0.74
CA ASP A 71 -12.91 -15.53 1.19
C ASP A 71 -12.38 -15.17 2.58
N LEU A 72 -12.13 -13.90 2.79
CA LEU A 72 -11.83 -13.39 4.12
C LEU A 72 -13.10 -13.42 4.98
N PRO A 73 -12.97 -13.71 6.28
CA PRO A 73 -14.12 -13.78 7.21
C PRO A 73 -14.61 -12.39 7.58
N TRP A 74 -14.79 -11.51 6.60
CA TRP A 74 -15.24 -10.13 6.78
C TRP A 74 -16.64 -9.95 6.20
N SER A 75 -17.48 -9.23 6.94
CA SER A 75 -18.77 -8.78 6.44
C SER A 75 -18.60 -7.79 5.28
N GLU A 76 -19.63 -7.67 4.46
CA GLU A 76 -19.67 -6.66 3.38
C GLU A 76 -19.40 -5.24 3.90
N ARG A 77 -19.88 -4.91 5.09
CA ARG A 77 -19.63 -3.63 5.74
C ARG A 77 -18.14 -3.42 6.03
N GLU A 78 -17.48 -4.40 6.63
CA GLU A 78 -16.04 -4.33 6.94
C GLU A 78 -15.19 -4.24 5.67
N ILE A 79 -15.59 -4.95 4.61
CA ILE A 79 -14.95 -4.86 3.29
C ILE A 79 -15.05 -3.43 2.75
N ASN A 80 -16.27 -2.85 2.74
CA ASN A 80 -16.50 -1.51 2.24
C ASN A 80 -15.80 -0.44 3.07
N GLU A 81 -15.80 -0.53 4.40
CA GLU A 81 -15.05 0.35 5.28
C GLU A 81 -13.55 0.33 4.97
N ARG A 82 -12.98 -0.85 4.72
CA ARG A 82 -11.57 -1.00 4.36
C ARG A 82 -11.25 -0.45 2.96
N LEU A 83 -12.10 -0.72 1.97
CA LEU A 83 -11.97 -0.17 0.62
C LEU A 83 -12.00 1.36 0.62
N ASN A 84 -12.91 1.95 1.40
CA ASN A 84 -13.02 3.40 1.56
C ASN A 84 -11.78 3.98 2.23
N ALA A 85 -11.31 3.39 3.33
CA ALA A 85 -10.10 3.84 4.00
C ALA A 85 -8.88 3.86 3.06
N TYR A 86 -8.65 2.80 2.30
CA TYR A 86 -7.56 2.78 1.31
C TYR A 86 -7.77 3.77 0.16
N SER A 87 -9.02 4.03 -0.26
CA SER A 87 -9.32 5.04 -1.27
C SER A 87 -8.95 6.44 -0.80
N GLU A 88 -9.29 6.81 0.43
CA GLU A 88 -8.92 8.08 1.05
C GLU A 88 -7.39 8.27 1.15
N LEU A 89 -6.67 7.22 1.55
CA LEU A 89 -5.21 7.24 1.58
C LEU A 89 -4.64 7.46 0.17
N SER A 90 -5.13 6.71 -0.82
CA SER A 90 -4.74 6.80 -2.23
C SER A 90 -4.93 8.22 -2.79
N GLU A 91 -6.09 8.82 -2.57
CA GLU A 91 -6.36 10.19 -3.00
C GLU A 91 -5.46 11.20 -2.31
N THR A 92 -5.19 11.00 -1.01
CA THR A 92 -4.36 11.93 -0.25
C THR A 92 -2.92 11.91 -0.72
N VAL A 93 -2.34 10.73 -0.98
CA VAL A 93 -0.97 10.65 -1.53
C VAL A 93 -0.89 11.20 -2.95
N GLU A 94 -1.93 11.03 -3.76
CA GLU A 94 -1.96 11.63 -5.10
C GLU A 94 -1.93 13.16 -5.05
N LYS A 95 -2.80 13.74 -4.24
CA LYS A 95 -2.88 15.21 -4.05
C LYS A 95 -1.61 15.79 -3.42
N ALA A 96 -0.97 15.04 -2.51
CA ALA A 96 0.25 15.50 -1.84
C ALA A 96 1.48 15.56 -2.75
N ALA A 97 1.50 14.82 -3.85
CA ALA A 97 2.60 14.80 -4.81
C ALA A 97 2.97 16.22 -5.32
N SER A 98 1.99 17.09 -5.50
CA SER A 98 2.21 18.49 -5.93
C SER A 98 2.96 19.35 -4.91
N LYS A 99 3.06 18.91 -3.65
CA LYS A 99 3.77 19.61 -2.56
C LYS A 99 5.21 19.14 -2.39
N VAL A 100 5.60 18.09 -3.12
CA VAL A 100 6.93 17.49 -3.03
C VAL A 100 7.88 18.25 -3.95
N PRO A 101 9.08 18.63 -3.51
CA PRO A 101 10.10 19.21 -4.36
C PRO A 101 10.43 18.32 -5.58
N VAL A 102 10.71 18.93 -6.73
CA VAL A 102 10.91 18.22 -8.00
C VAL A 102 12.05 17.19 -7.90
N ASP A 103 13.12 17.52 -7.21
CA ASP A 103 14.29 16.66 -6.98
C ASP A 103 14.02 15.49 -6.03
N ARG A 104 12.83 15.43 -5.42
CA ARG A 104 12.41 14.39 -4.48
C ARG A 104 11.19 13.59 -4.95
N GLN A 105 10.72 13.81 -6.15
CA GLN A 105 9.53 13.13 -6.68
C GLN A 105 9.71 11.62 -6.80
N SER A 106 10.87 11.16 -7.24
CA SER A 106 11.18 9.72 -7.31
C SER A 106 11.19 9.07 -5.92
N ALA A 107 11.83 9.73 -4.95
CA ALA A 107 11.85 9.26 -3.56
C ALA A 107 10.44 9.24 -2.96
N TYR A 108 9.63 10.27 -3.23
CA TYR A 108 8.24 10.29 -2.79
C TYR A 108 7.43 9.14 -3.39
N PHE A 109 7.58 8.90 -4.68
CA PHE A 109 6.91 7.79 -5.33
C PHE A 109 7.32 6.46 -4.70
N GLU A 110 8.61 6.21 -4.56
CA GLU A 110 9.15 4.95 -4.04
C GLU A 110 8.76 4.70 -2.57
N LEU A 111 8.90 5.73 -1.72
CA LEU A 111 8.80 5.57 -0.26
C LEU A 111 7.38 5.74 0.29
N VAL A 112 6.50 6.46 -0.44
CA VAL A 112 5.17 6.81 0.04
C VAL A 112 4.08 6.40 -0.95
N LYS A 113 4.14 6.92 -2.18
CA LYS A 113 3.05 6.75 -3.14
C LYS A 113 2.89 5.29 -3.56
N TYR A 114 3.97 4.64 -3.97
CA TYR A 114 3.94 3.24 -4.40
C TYR A 114 3.44 2.29 -3.31
N PRO A 115 3.96 2.28 -2.06
CA PRO A 115 3.46 1.40 -1.01
C PRO A 115 1.96 1.58 -0.72
N VAL A 116 1.48 2.82 -0.67
CA VAL A 116 0.06 3.10 -0.41
C VAL A 116 -0.80 2.71 -1.60
N GLN A 117 -0.42 3.08 -2.83
CA GLN A 117 -1.17 2.76 -4.05
C GLN A 117 -1.20 1.25 -4.31
N ALA A 118 -0.06 0.57 -4.19
CA ALA A 118 0.01 -0.88 -4.37
C ALA A 118 -0.86 -1.63 -3.36
N ALA A 119 -0.82 -1.21 -2.08
CA ALA A 119 -1.70 -1.77 -1.06
C ALA A 119 -3.18 -1.50 -1.35
N THR A 120 -3.51 -0.29 -1.82
CA THR A 120 -4.87 0.07 -2.24
C THR A 120 -5.36 -0.84 -3.35
N GLN A 121 -4.58 -0.99 -4.42
CA GLN A 121 -4.99 -1.81 -5.55
C GLN A 121 -5.03 -3.32 -5.21
N MET A 122 -4.13 -3.80 -4.35
CA MET A 122 -4.19 -5.18 -3.87
C MET A 122 -5.46 -5.45 -3.06
N ASN A 123 -5.85 -4.53 -2.17
CA ASN A 123 -7.11 -4.64 -1.45
C ASN A 123 -8.30 -4.59 -2.40
N ARG A 124 -8.33 -3.67 -3.36
CA ARG A 124 -9.39 -3.57 -4.38
C ARG A 124 -9.51 -4.86 -5.19
N LYS A 125 -8.40 -5.37 -5.72
CA LYS A 125 -8.37 -6.62 -6.49
C LYS A 125 -9.04 -7.75 -5.74
N LEU A 126 -8.63 -7.99 -4.50
CA LEU A 126 -9.08 -9.17 -3.75
C LEU A 126 -10.46 -9.00 -3.13
N LEU A 127 -10.78 -7.81 -2.61
CA LEU A 127 -12.06 -7.57 -1.97
C LEU A 127 -13.20 -7.39 -2.98
N TYR A 128 -12.98 -6.72 -4.11
CA TYR A 128 -13.97 -6.70 -5.18
C TYR A 128 -14.20 -8.09 -5.78
N ALA A 129 -13.16 -8.90 -5.95
CA ALA A 129 -13.32 -10.29 -6.36
C ALA A 129 -14.14 -11.10 -5.34
N GLN A 130 -13.95 -10.87 -4.05
CA GLN A 130 -14.78 -11.51 -3.02
C GLN A 130 -16.23 -11.06 -3.12
N LEU A 131 -16.50 -9.77 -3.23
CA LEU A 131 -17.86 -9.24 -3.40
C LEU A 131 -18.52 -9.76 -4.68
N ALA A 132 -17.78 -9.82 -5.80
CA ALA A 132 -18.29 -10.33 -7.07
C ALA A 132 -18.68 -11.81 -7.01
N ARG A 133 -17.95 -12.64 -6.26
CA ARG A 133 -18.34 -14.05 -6.03
C ARG A 133 -19.67 -14.21 -5.32
N HIS A 134 -20.14 -13.17 -4.65
CA HIS A 134 -21.42 -13.14 -3.92
C HIS A 134 -22.45 -12.21 -4.58
N ASP A 135 -22.27 -11.87 -5.84
CA ASP A 135 -23.15 -10.97 -6.63
C ASP A 135 -23.38 -9.59 -5.98
N LYS A 136 -22.39 -9.10 -5.25
CA LYS A 136 -22.41 -7.79 -4.59
C LYS A 136 -21.65 -6.70 -5.33
N GLU A 137 -20.85 -7.08 -6.34
CA GLU A 137 -20.05 -6.17 -7.13
C GLU A 137 -19.67 -6.81 -8.47
N ASP A 138 -19.24 -5.98 -9.43
CA ASP A 138 -18.79 -6.44 -10.74
C ASP A 138 -17.30 -6.83 -10.73
N TRP A 139 -16.93 -7.86 -11.48
CA TRP A 139 -15.55 -8.32 -11.65
C TRP A 139 -14.64 -7.26 -12.27
N GLU A 140 -15.18 -6.35 -13.08
CA GLU A 140 -14.43 -5.27 -13.74
C GLU A 140 -13.61 -4.42 -12.77
N LYS A 141 -14.12 -4.19 -11.55
CA LYS A 141 -13.37 -3.44 -10.52
C LYS A 141 -12.14 -4.18 -10.01
N SER A 142 -12.23 -5.51 -9.93
CA SER A 142 -11.09 -6.35 -9.57
C SER A 142 -10.04 -6.35 -10.68
N ASP A 143 -10.47 -6.48 -11.93
CA ASP A 143 -9.59 -6.50 -13.11
C ASP A 143 -8.89 -5.15 -13.29
N ALA A 144 -9.61 -4.04 -13.17
CA ALA A 144 -9.04 -2.69 -13.22
C ALA A 144 -7.98 -2.45 -12.11
N ALA A 145 -8.19 -3.04 -10.94
CA ALA A 145 -7.20 -2.98 -9.86
C ALA A 145 -5.94 -3.80 -10.20
N TYR A 146 -6.08 -4.95 -10.86
CA TYR A 146 -4.97 -5.74 -11.36
C TYR A 146 -4.13 -4.95 -12.38
N ASP A 147 -4.77 -4.34 -13.37
CA ASP A 147 -4.10 -3.52 -14.37
C ASP A 147 -3.36 -2.33 -13.74
N SER A 148 -3.96 -1.74 -12.72
CA SER A 148 -3.33 -0.66 -11.94
C SER A 148 -2.06 -1.12 -11.20
N ILE A 149 -2.03 -2.36 -10.67
CA ILE A 149 -0.83 -2.93 -10.05
C ILE A 149 0.27 -3.10 -11.09
N ALA A 150 -0.06 -3.61 -12.28
CA ALA A 150 0.88 -3.78 -13.38
C ALA A 150 1.49 -2.42 -13.80
N ALA A 151 0.65 -1.39 -13.96
CA ALA A 151 1.10 -0.05 -14.30
C ALA A 151 2.01 0.57 -13.22
N LEU A 152 1.66 0.43 -11.95
CA LEU A 152 2.50 0.88 -10.82
C LEU A 152 3.86 0.18 -10.81
N THR A 153 3.89 -1.11 -11.08
CA THR A 153 5.12 -1.92 -11.17
C THR A 153 6.02 -1.43 -12.31
N GLN A 154 5.46 -1.20 -13.49
CA GLN A 154 6.20 -0.66 -14.63
C GLN A 154 6.77 0.72 -14.33
N HIS A 155 5.96 1.59 -13.72
CA HIS A 155 6.40 2.92 -13.33
C HIS A 155 7.55 2.86 -12.32
N TYR A 156 7.44 2.04 -11.27
CA TYR A 156 8.52 1.84 -10.29
C TYR A 156 9.82 1.42 -10.97
N ASN A 157 9.74 0.41 -11.82
CA ASN A 157 10.91 -0.12 -12.53
C ASN A 157 11.57 0.89 -13.51
N SER A 158 10.82 1.90 -13.95
CA SER A 158 11.32 2.95 -14.86
C SER A 158 11.95 4.14 -14.14
N LEU A 159 11.80 4.27 -12.82
CA LEU A 159 12.36 5.38 -12.06
C LEU A 159 13.87 5.51 -12.26
N GLU A 160 14.35 6.76 -12.20
CA GLU A 160 15.79 7.07 -12.32
C GLU A 160 16.45 6.39 -13.53
N ASN A 161 15.81 6.53 -14.72
CA ASN A 161 16.25 5.92 -15.97
C ASN A 161 16.37 4.40 -15.93
N GLY A 162 15.50 3.75 -15.16
CA GLY A 162 15.47 2.29 -15.04
C GLY A 162 16.49 1.72 -14.05
N LYS A 163 17.00 2.53 -13.13
CA LYS A 163 17.88 2.07 -12.04
C LYS A 163 17.28 0.90 -11.27
N TRP A 164 15.95 0.88 -11.11
CA TRP A 164 15.21 -0.14 -10.38
C TRP A 164 14.56 -1.18 -11.30
N ASN A 165 15.00 -1.28 -12.56
CA ASN A 165 14.45 -2.24 -13.50
C ASN A 165 14.50 -3.66 -12.95
N ARG A 166 13.36 -4.35 -12.96
CA ARG A 166 13.12 -5.68 -12.38
C ARG A 166 13.20 -5.77 -10.84
N MET A 167 13.26 -4.64 -10.13
CA MET A 167 13.18 -4.65 -8.68
C MET A 167 11.78 -5.08 -8.22
N MET A 168 10.74 -4.55 -8.87
CA MET A 168 9.37 -5.00 -8.72
C MET A 168 9.03 -5.88 -9.91
N ASP A 169 9.05 -7.18 -9.70
CA ASP A 169 8.68 -8.15 -10.73
C ASP A 169 7.33 -8.75 -10.34
N PHE A 170 6.30 -8.34 -11.07
CA PHE A 170 4.97 -8.90 -10.90
C PHE A 170 4.87 -10.17 -11.73
N LYS A 171 4.99 -11.31 -11.08
CA LYS A 171 4.61 -12.59 -11.67
C LYS A 171 3.17 -12.89 -11.28
N PRO A 172 2.29 -13.04 -12.28
CA PRO A 172 0.89 -13.39 -12.02
C PRO A 172 0.75 -14.78 -11.39
#